data_792d2a6f51f380538cf70da23445c585
#
_entry.id   792d2a6f51f380538cf70da23445c585
#
_cell.length_a   1.000
_cell.length_b   1.000
_cell.length_c   1.000
_cell.angle_alpha   90.00
_cell.angle_beta   90.00
_cell.angle_gamma   90.00
#
_symmetry.space_group_name_H-M   'P 1'
#
loop_
_entity.id
_entity.type
_entity.pdbx_description
1 polymer ?
#
loop_
_entity_poly.entity_id
_entity_poly.type
_entity_poly.pdbx_seq_one_letter_code
_entity_poly.pdbx_strand_id
1 'polypeptide(L)'
;DFALDKTTEESIRSIGKSNELNHLSADRIWMELRTALSSPRSANFFSSLVSLGLTDPWFSKISSFDLDESNSPRLKWIELELQNNFSLHESLELPKEFIELTNLSFQLAAIDIEEDQENLIDKLEKINFHRNQKEVEEIIKLKFFENKRDYLIKLKDNILSKDFSILGEAPKEDMMKMKKDLYIESIKESK
;
A
#
# COMPACT_ATOMS: atom_id res chain seq x y z
N ASP A 1 -8.35 27.57 -12.46
CA ASP A 1 -7.94 27.37 -11.05
C ASP A 1 -8.90 28.16 -10.17
N PHE A 2 -9.57 27.48 -9.23
CA PHE A 2 -10.34 28.13 -8.19
C PHE A 2 -9.42 28.44 -7.02
N ALA A 3 -9.37 29.69 -6.60
CA ALA A 3 -8.73 30.09 -5.35
C ALA A 3 -9.83 30.29 -4.30
N LEU A 4 -9.55 29.91 -3.06
CA LEU A 4 -10.41 30.24 -1.94
C LEU A 4 -10.35 31.76 -1.72
N ASP A 5 -11.51 32.40 -1.51
CA ASP A 5 -11.51 33.75 -1.03
C ASP A 5 -11.00 33.81 0.41
N LYS A 6 -10.49 34.99 0.80
CA LYS A 6 -9.83 35.15 2.10
C LYS A 6 -10.73 34.83 3.30
N THR A 7 -12.00 35.22 3.22
CA THR A 7 -12.97 35.02 4.31
C THR A 7 -13.27 33.51 4.48
N THR A 8 -13.44 32.83 3.37
CA THR A 8 -13.64 31.37 3.37
C THR A 8 -12.41 30.65 3.92
N GLU A 9 -11.20 31.05 3.51
CA GLU A 9 -9.96 30.46 4.02
C GLU A 9 -9.81 30.65 5.54
N GLU A 10 -10.06 31.87 6.05
CA GLU A 10 -10.03 32.17 7.49
C GLU A 10 -11.04 31.34 8.27
N SER A 11 -12.25 31.15 7.74
CA SER A 11 -13.29 30.31 8.34
C SER A 11 -12.87 28.86 8.42
N ILE A 12 -12.32 28.29 7.35
CA ILE A 12 -11.82 26.92 7.29
C ILE A 12 -10.67 26.72 8.30
N ARG A 13 -9.71 27.65 8.36
CA ARG A 13 -8.61 27.59 9.35
C ARG A 13 -9.12 27.66 10.79
N SER A 14 -10.22 28.38 11.04
CA SER A 14 -10.86 28.40 12.36
C SER A 14 -11.44 27.05 12.75
N ILE A 15 -12.08 26.34 11.81
CA ILE A 15 -12.59 24.97 12.01
C ILE A 15 -11.45 24.03 12.39
N GLY A 16 -10.31 24.09 11.69
CA GLY A 16 -9.14 23.28 12.03
C GLY A 16 -8.60 23.48 13.46
N LYS A 17 -8.79 24.70 14.01
CA LYS A 17 -8.37 25.05 15.39
C LYS A 17 -9.43 24.73 16.45
N SER A 18 -10.69 24.52 16.08
CA SER A 18 -11.81 24.35 17.01
C SER A 18 -12.05 22.93 17.50
N ASN A 19 -11.21 21.96 17.10
CA ASN A 19 -11.41 20.53 17.34
C ASN A 19 -12.68 19.94 16.71
N GLU A 20 -13.38 20.63 15.83
CA GLU A 20 -14.59 20.13 15.17
C GLU A 20 -14.32 18.88 14.31
N LEU A 21 -13.11 18.77 13.74
CA LEU A 21 -12.71 17.61 12.96
C LEU A 21 -12.66 16.31 13.79
N ASN A 22 -12.51 16.41 15.11
CA ASN A 22 -12.52 15.24 16.01
C ASN A 22 -13.91 14.59 16.14
N HIS A 23 -14.97 15.30 15.75
CA HIS A 23 -16.36 14.80 15.78
C HIS A 23 -16.78 14.09 14.49
N LEU A 24 -15.93 14.09 13.47
CA LEU A 24 -16.19 13.35 12.25
C LEU A 24 -15.95 11.85 12.49
N SER A 25 -16.75 10.99 11.85
CA SER A 25 -16.50 9.55 11.90
C SER A 25 -15.41 9.13 10.89
N ALA A 26 -14.66 8.10 11.23
CA ALA A 26 -13.61 7.55 10.37
C ALA A 26 -14.17 7.10 9.00
N ASP A 27 -15.38 6.52 8.98
CA ASP A 27 -16.08 6.14 7.74
C ASP A 27 -16.36 7.35 6.84
N ARG A 28 -16.83 8.46 7.41
CA ARG A 28 -17.06 9.69 6.63
C ARG A 28 -15.77 10.26 6.07
N ILE A 29 -14.70 10.27 6.85
CA ILE A 29 -13.37 10.70 6.37
C ILE A 29 -12.90 9.80 5.23
N TRP A 30 -13.10 8.49 5.36
CA TRP A 30 -12.78 7.56 4.28
C TRP A 30 -13.56 7.83 2.99
N MET A 31 -14.86 8.11 3.09
CA MET A 31 -15.68 8.45 1.91
C MET A 31 -15.16 9.70 1.17
N GLU A 32 -14.80 10.75 1.91
CA GLU A 32 -14.24 11.97 1.33
C GLU A 32 -12.85 11.71 0.72
N LEU A 33 -12.00 10.96 1.43
CA LEU A 33 -10.69 10.56 0.93
C LEU A 33 -10.80 9.75 -0.37
N ARG A 34 -11.70 8.77 -0.43
CA ARG A 34 -11.95 7.98 -1.64
C ARG A 34 -12.37 8.86 -2.81
N THR A 35 -13.22 9.85 -2.56
CA THR A 35 -13.64 10.84 -3.57
C THR A 35 -12.44 11.66 -4.06
N ALA A 36 -11.61 12.14 -3.14
CA ALA A 36 -10.39 12.87 -3.46
C ALA A 36 -9.41 12.03 -4.29
N LEU A 37 -9.17 10.76 -3.92
CA LEU A 37 -8.31 9.85 -4.66
C LEU A 37 -8.84 9.54 -6.08
N SER A 38 -10.15 9.64 -6.29
CA SER A 38 -10.78 9.47 -7.61
C SER A 38 -10.63 10.70 -8.51
N SER A 39 -10.18 11.83 -7.94
CA SER A 39 -9.93 13.06 -8.70
C SER A 39 -8.70 12.92 -9.61
N PRO A 40 -8.68 13.57 -10.80
CA PRO A 40 -7.48 13.67 -11.63
C PRO A 40 -6.40 14.60 -11.05
N ARG A 41 -6.65 15.22 -9.89
CA ARG A 41 -5.72 16.09 -9.15
C ARG A 41 -5.80 15.79 -7.66
N SER A 42 -5.65 14.53 -7.29
CA SER A 42 -5.79 14.08 -5.91
C SER A 42 -4.75 14.67 -4.96
N ALA A 43 -3.53 14.96 -5.44
CA ALA A 43 -2.51 15.64 -4.65
C ALA A 43 -2.95 17.03 -4.14
N ASN A 44 -3.82 17.72 -4.88
CA ASN A 44 -4.33 19.04 -4.45
C ASN A 44 -5.18 18.95 -3.17
N PHE A 45 -5.88 17.83 -2.94
CA PHE A 45 -6.63 17.62 -1.69
C PHE A 45 -5.69 17.64 -0.49
N PHE A 46 -4.60 16.88 -0.54
CA PHE A 46 -3.63 16.82 0.55
C PHE A 46 -2.86 18.12 0.72
N SER A 47 -2.47 18.75 -0.39
CA SER A 47 -1.86 20.08 -0.36
C SER A 47 -2.76 21.10 0.34
N SER A 48 -4.06 21.07 0.08
CA SER A 48 -5.04 21.94 0.73
C SER A 48 -5.17 21.64 2.22
N LEU A 49 -5.26 20.35 2.62
CA LEU A 49 -5.32 19.96 4.04
C LEU A 49 -4.10 20.48 4.82
N VAL A 50 -2.91 20.27 4.27
CA VAL A 50 -1.65 20.71 4.90
C VAL A 50 -1.60 22.24 4.97
N SER A 51 -1.86 22.94 3.86
CA SER A 51 -1.77 24.42 3.81
C SER A 51 -2.79 25.12 4.72
N LEU A 52 -3.96 24.50 4.94
CA LEU A 52 -5.02 25.02 5.79
C LEU A 52 -4.92 24.57 7.25
N GLY A 53 -4.00 23.66 7.59
CA GLY A 53 -3.85 23.13 8.93
C GLY A 53 -4.99 22.19 9.37
N LEU A 54 -5.48 21.35 8.44
CA LEU A 54 -6.61 20.45 8.62
C LEU A 54 -6.18 18.96 8.70
N THR A 55 -4.92 18.69 8.92
CA THR A 55 -4.40 17.31 8.95
C THR A 55 -4.78 16.55 10.21
N ASP A 56 -4.94 17.23 11.34
CA ASP A 56 -5.34 16.62 12.60
C ASP A 56 -6.86 16.45 12.70
N PRO A 57 -7.32 15.33 13.31
CA PRO A 57 -6.53 14.19 13.81
C PRO A 57 -6.26 13.10 12.77
N TRP A 58 -6.87 13.17 11.59
CA TRP A 58 -7.02 12.06 10.64
C TRP A 58 -5.78 11.78 9.79
N PHE A 59 -5.04 12.83 9.45
CA PHE A 59 -3.87 12.80 8.57
C PHE A 59 -2.63 13.39 9.25
N SER A 60 -2.57 13.35 10.59
CA SER A 60 -1.46 13.93 11.37
C SER A 60 -0.08 13.39 11.00
N LYS A 61 -0.04 12.14 10.48
CA LYS A 61 1.19 11.46 10.06
C LYS A 61 1.54 11.70 8.59
N ILE A 62 0.75 12.51 7.85
CA ILE A 62 1.03 12.78 6.45
C ILE A 62 2.26 13.67 6.30
N SER A 63 3.24 13.21 5.54
CA SER A 63 4.48 13.92 5.26
C SER A 63 4.76 14.06 3.76
N SER A 64 4.21 13.18 2.94
CA SER A 64 4.37 13.17 1.49
C SER A 64 3.10 12.70 0.79
N PHE A 65 2.83 13.26 -0.38
CA PHE A 65 1.68 12.94 -1.23
C PHE A 65 1.98 13.19 -2.71
N ASP A 66 3.19 12.76 -3.16
CA ASP A 66 3.59 12.78 -4.57
C ASP A 66 2.91 11.60 -5.30
N LEU A 67 1.72 11.86 -5.85
CA LEU A 67 0.87 10.86 -6.46
C LEU A 67 0.98 10.88 -7.98
N ASP A 68 1.07 9.70 -8.60
CA ASP A 68 0.84 9.58 -10.02
C ASP A 68 -0.66 9.68 -10.31
N GLU A 69 -1.06 10.82 -10.86
CA GLU A 69 -2.47 11.14 -11.11
C GLU A 69 -3.12 10.22 -12.17
N SER A 70 -2.33 9.48 -12.94
CA SER A 70 -2.82 8.45 -13.87
C SER A 70 -3.21 7.14 -13.19
N ASN A 71 -2.77 6.92 -11.96
CA ASN A 71 -3.07 5.73 -11.19
C ASN A 71 -4.54 5.66 -10.74
N SER A 72 -5.02 4.42 -10.57
CA SER A 72 -6.34 4.18 -9.97
C SER A 72 -6.38 4.67 -8.50
N PRO A 73 -7.56 4.97 -7.94
CA PRO A 73 -7.69 5.37 -6.53
C PRO A 73 -7.05 4.37 -5.55
N ARG A 74 -7.10 3.08 -5.87
CA ARG A 74 -6.47 2.02 -5.07
C ARG A 74 -4.95 2.15 -5.06
N LEU A 75 -4.34 2.39 -6.22
CA LEU A 75 -2.89 2.56 -6.33
C LEU A 75 -2.42 3.88 -5.74
N LYS A 76 -3.17 4.98 -5.92
CA LYS A 76 -2.89 6.25 -5.24
C LYS A 76 -2.92 6.12 -3.72
N TRP A 77 -3.84 5.32 -3.17
CA TRP A 77 -3.85 4.98 -1.75
C TRP A 77 -2.55 4.28 -1.32
N ILE A 78 -2.10 3.29 -2.11
CA ILE A 78 -0.84 2.59 -1.83
C ILE A 78 0.38 3.51 -1.93
N GLU A 79 0.41 4.43 -2.91
CA GLU A 79 1.47 5.44 -2.99
C GLU A 79 1.52 6.31 -1.74
N LEU A 80 0.36 6.74 -1.22
CA LEU A 80 0.29 7.47 0.05
C LEU A 80 0.85 6.67 1.22
N GLU A 81 0.42 5.42 1.38
CA GLU A 81 0.87 4.54 2.46
C GLU A 81 2.38 4.29 2.40
N LEU A 82 2.91 4.00 1.20
CA LEU A 82 4.35 3.80 0.98
C LEU A 82 5.17 5.05 1.34
N GLN A 83 4.71 6.23 0.93
CA GLN A 83 5.39 7.50 1.19
C GLN A 83 5.33 7.93 2.67
N ASN A 84 4.34 7.44 3.42
CA ASN A 84 4.11 7.77 4.82
C ASN A 84 4.33 6.58 5.77
N ASN A 85 5.20 5.63 5.36
CA ASN A 85 5.63 4.48 6.17
C ASN A 85 4.47 3.62 6.69
N PHE A 86 3.41 3.44 5.91
CA PHE A 86 2.22 2.65 6.26
C PHE A 86 1.56 3.09 7.56
N SER A 87 1.44 4.38 7.80
CA SER A 87 0.93 4.94 9.06
C SER A 87 -0.44 5.62 8.96
N LEU A 88 -0.95 5.85 7.73
CA LEU A 88 -2.20 6.60 7.55
C LEU A 88 -3.44 5.76 7.82
N HIS A 89 -3.41 4.46 7.49
CA HIS A 89 -4.55 3.55 7.69
C HIS A 89 -4.94 3.37 9.15
N GLU A 90 -4.03 3.61 10.10
CA GLU A 90 -4.30 3.42 11.54
C GLU A 90 -5.41 4.34 12.08
N SER A 91 -5.62 5.49 11.44
CA SER A 91 -6.63 6.48 11.84
C SER A 91 -7.96 6.34 11.10
N LEU A 92 -8.07 5.42 10.13
CA LEU A 92 -9.18 5.32 9.20
C LEU A 92 -9.88 3.95 9.29
N GLU A 93 -11.19 3.93 9.08
CA GLU A 93 -11.98 2.70 8.89
C GLU A 93 -12.02 2.33 7.41
N LEU A 94 -11.00 1.60 6.98
CA LEU A 94 -10.86 1.21 5.59
C LEU A 94 -11.73 -0.01 5.23
N PRO A 95 -12.31 -0.06 4.02
CA PRO A 95 -12.87 -1.28 3.48
C PRO A 95 -11.83 -2.41 3.42
N LYS A 96 -12.29 -3.64 3.60
CA LYS A 96 -11.44 -4.84 3.63
C LYS A 96 -10.46 -4.92 2.45
N GLU A 97 -10.92 -4.58 1.24
CA GLU A 97 -10.09 -4.60 0.04
C GLU A 97 -8.88 -3.66 0.12
N PHE A 98 -9.03 -2.49 0.77
CA PHE A 98 -7.93 -1.54 0.97
C PHE A 98 -6.97 -2.02 2.07
N ILE A 99 -7.51 -2.64 3.13
CA ILE A 99 -6.68 -3.25 4.19
C ILE A 99 -5.82 -4.38 3.60
N GLU A 100 -6.43 -5.28 2.81
CA GLU A 100 -5.71 -6.39 2.17
C GLU A 100 -4.62 -5.88 1.21
N LEU A 101 -4.94 -4.85 0.42
CA LEU A 101 -3.98 -4.24 -0.51
C LEU A 101 -2.84 -3.52 0.22
N THR A 102 -3.13 -2.81 1.32
CA THR A 102 -2.12 -2.16 2.17
C THR A 102 -1.18 -3.21 2.78
N ASN A 103 -1.73 -4.29 3.33
CA ASN A 103 -0.93 -5.39 3.88
C ASN A 103 -0.04 -6.06 2.82
N LEU A 104 -0.57 -6.30 1.62
CA LEU A 104 0.20 -6.86 0.50
C LEU A 104 1.36 -5.93 0.11
N SER A 105 1.08 -4.64 0.00
CA SER A 105 2.09 -3.62 -0.34
C SER A 105 3.17 -3.51 0.73
N PHE A 106 2.79 -3.60 2.01
CA PHE A 106 3.72 -3.65 3.13
C PHE A 106 4.67 -4.85 3.03
N GLN A 107 4.15 -6.05 2.76
CA GLN A 107 4.98 -7.25 2.61
C GLN A 107 5.94 -7.12 1.41
N LEU A 108 5.47 -6.59 0.28
CA LEU A 108 6.31 -6.34 -0.90
C LEU A 108 7.39 -5.27 -0.63
N ALA A 109 7.04 -4.20 0.07
CA ALA A 109 7.98 -3.15 0.45
C ALA A 109 9.07 -3.68 1.38
N ALA A 110 8.71 -4.59 2.27
CA ALA A 110 9.60 -5.20 3.25
C ALA A 110 10.58 -6.25 2.66
N ILE A 111 10.43 -6.66 1.39
CA ILE A 111 11.40 -7.54 0.74
C ILE A 111 12.73 -6.79 0.54
N ASP A 112 13.80 -7.37 1.08
CA ASP A 112 15.18 -6.98 0.82
C ASP A 112 15.87 -8.07 0.00
N ILE A 113 16.64 -7.67 -1.04
CA ILE A 113 17.36 -8.58 -1.93
C ILE A 113 18.46 -9.35 -1.18
N GLU A 114 19.05 -8.71 -0.17
CA GLU A 114 20.17 -9.25 0.61
C GLU A 114 19.73 -9.96 1.90
N GLU A 115 18.42 -10.01 2.20
CA GLU A 115 17.96 -10.66 3.42
C GLU A 115 18.18 -12.19 3.42
N ASP A 116 18.17 -12.77 4.62
CA ASP A 116 18.28 -14.22 4.77
C ASP A 116 17.04 -14.94 4.21
N GLN A 117 17.25 -16.18 3.76
CA GLN A 117 16.21 -16.96 3.07
C GLN A 117 15.00 -17.27 3.95
N GLU A 118 15.17 -17.45 5.27
CA GLU A 118 14.05 -17.78 6.15
C GLU A 118 13.09 -16.62 6.29
N ASN A 119 13.61 -15.43 6.57
CA ASN A 119 12.80 -14.20 6.65
C ASN A 119 12.11 -13.91 5.31
N LEU A 120 12.82 -14.11 4.20
CA LEU A 120 12.23 -13.90 2.87
C LEU A 120 11.09 -14.88 2.61
N ILE A 121 11.22 -16.15 2.94
CA ILE A 121 10.16 -17.16 2.76
C ILE A 121 8.92 -16.79 3.56
N ASP A 122 9.04 -16.34 4.81
CA ASP A 122 7.90 -15.91 5.63
C ASP A 122 7.13 -14.75 4.98
N LYS A 123 7.83 -13.81 4.34
CA LYS A 123 7.21 -12.72 3.59
C LYS A 123 6.50 -13.23 2.32
N LEU A 124 7.16 -14.13 1.57
CA LEU A 124 6.61 -14.71 0.35
C LEU A 124 5.32 -15.52 0.61
N GLU A 125 5.25 -16.23 1.73
CA GLU A 125 4.05 -16.94 2.15
C GLU A 125 2.89 -15.99 2.42
N LYS A 126 3.15 -14.83 3.05
CA LYS A 126 2.15 -13.79 3.31
C LYS A 126 1.69 -13.11 2.03
N ILE A 127 2.61 -12.85 1.09
CA ILE A 127 2.31 -12.26 -0.23
C ILE A 127 1.42 -13.18 -1.05
N ASN A 128 1.67 -14.49 -1.04
CA ASN A 128 0.93 -15.50 -1.80
C ASN A 128 0.73 -15.10 -3.27
N PHE A 129 1.82 -15.12 -4.05
CA PHE A 129 1.81 -14.69 -5.46
C PHE A 129 0.76 -15.38 -6.33
N HIS A 130 0.45 -16.65 -6.08
CA HIS A 130 -0.59 -17.36 -6.85
C HIS A 130 -1.98 -16.75 -6.68
N ARG A 131 -2.29 -16.25 -5.48
CA ARG A 131 -3.58 -15.63 -5.19
C ARG A 131 -3.63 -14.16 -5.61
N ASN A 132 -2.53 -13.44 -5.42
CA ASN A 132 -2.48 -11.99 -5.51
C ASN A 132 -1.69 -11.50 -6.75
N GLN A 133 -1.60 -12.35 -7.79
CA GLN A 133 -0.76 -12.08 -8.98
C GLN A 133 -1.04 -10.72 -9.60
N LYS A 134 -2.32 -10.40 -9.83
CA LYS A 134 -2.74 -9.14 -10.47
C LYS A 134 -2.38 -7.93 -9.61
N GLU A 135 -2.69 -7.99 -8.33
CA GLU A 135 -2.39 -6.91 -7.37
C GLU A 135 -0.89 -6.68 -7.26
N VAL A 136 -0.11 -7.75 -7.18
CA VAL A 136 1.36 -7.65 -7.16
C VAL A 136 1.87 -6.97 -8.43
N GLU A 137 1.40 -7.38 -9.62
CA GLU A 137 1.81 -6.78 -10.89
C GLU A 137 1.46 -5.29 -10.99
N GLU A 138 0.37 -4.85 -10.39
CA GLU A 138 0.01 -3.43 -10.33
C GLU A 138 0.90 -2.67 -9.34
N ILE A 139 1.12 -3.21 -8.13
CA ILE A 139 1.88 -2.57 -7.06
C ILE A 139 3.36 -2.39 -7.43
N ILE A 140 4.01 -3.42 -7.98
CA ILE A 140 5.44 -3.34 -8.31
C ILE A 140 5.77 -2.35 -9.44
N LYS A 141 4.76 -1.86 -10.18
CA LYS A 141 4.92 -0.80 -11.18
C LYS A 141 5.07 0.58 -10.55
N LEU A 142 4.64 0.76 -9.30
CA LEU A 142 4.77 2.04 -8.61
C LEU A 142 6.23 2.46 -8.51
N LYS A 143 6.47 3.76 -8.56
CA LYS A 143 7.81 4.38 -8.52
C LYS A 143 8.64 3.90 -7.32
N PHE A 144 7.99 3.68 -6.19
CA PHE A 144 8.63 3.18 -4.97
C PHE A 144 9.44 1.89 -5.19
N PHE A 145 8.97 1.01 -6.08
CA PHE A 145 9.63 -0.27 -6.34
C PHE A 145 10.66 -0.24 -7.47
N GLU A 146 10.96 0.92 -8.06
CA GLU A 146 11.83 1.04 -9.23
C GLU A 146 13.18 0.33 -9.06
N ASN A 147 13.82 0.50 -7.92
CA ASN A 147 15.15 -0.06 -7.65
C ASN A 147 15.18 -1.59 -7.47
N LYS A 148 14.04 -2.23 -7.15
CA LYS A 148 13.94 -3.67 -6.94
C LYS A 148 12.90 -4.36 -7.83
N ARG A 149 12.34 -3.62 -8.79
CA ARG A 149 11.26 -4.10 -9.67
C ARG A 149 11.65 -5.35 -10.43
N ASP A 150 12.81 -5.34 -11.08
CA ASP A 150 13.27 -6.47 -11.90
C ASP A 150 13.46 -7.74 -11.05
N TYR A 151 13.99 -7.57 -9.85
CA TYR A 151 14.10 -8.67 -8.90
C TYR A 151 12.73 -9.22 -8.48
N LEU A 152 11.78 -8.36 -8.14
CA LEU A 152 10.43 -8.77 -7.75
C LEU A 152 9.66 -9.46 -8.90
N ILE A 153 9.87 -9.01 -10.15
CA ILE A 153 9.30 -9.67 -11.33
C ILE A 153 9.87 -11.07 -11.47
N LYS A 154 11.20 -11.23 -11.47
CA LYS A 154 11.87 -12.54 -11.56
C LYS A 154 11.42 -13.47 -10.44
N LEU A 155 11.40 -12.97 -9.21
CA LEU A 155 10.98 -13.75 -8.04
C LEU A 155 9.53 -14.25 -8.17
N LYS A 156 8.62 -13.36 -8.57
CA LYS A 156 7.22 -13.72 -8.86
C LYS A 156 7.14 -14.79 -9.94
N ASP A 157 7.80 -14.57 -11.07
CA ASP A 157 7.73 -15.48 -12.22
C ASP A 157 8.34 -16.85 -11.90
N ASN A 158 9.44 -16.91 -11.16
CA ASN A 158 10.05 -18.14 -10.70
C ASN A 158 9.12 -18.90 -9.73
N ILE A 159 8.48 -18.21 -8.78
CA ILE A 159 7.51 -18.83 -7.87
C ILE A 159 6.30 -19.36 -8.66
N LEU A 160 5.75 -18.58 -9.59
CA LEU A 160 4.60 -18.99 -10.39
C LEU A 160 4.91 -20.13 -11.36
N SER A 161 6.17 -20.31 -11.75
CA SER A 161 6.60 -21.44 -12.60
C SER A 161 6.70 -22.78 -11.85
N LYS A 162 6.78 -22.76 -10.52
CA LYS A 162 6.86 -23.98 -9.71
C LYS A 162 5.48 -24.62 -9.55
N ASP A 163 5.46 -25.96 -9.60
CA ASP A 163 4.22 -26.72 -9.38
C ASP A 163 3.95 -26.93 -7.89
N PHE A 164 3.16 -26.05 -7.29
CA PHE A 164 2.73 -26.18 -5.90
C PHE A 164 1.60 -27.22 -5.70
N SER A 165 1.04 -27.79 -6.78
CA SER A 165 -0.02 -28.82 -6.66
C SER A 165 0.49 -30.10 -6.03
N ILE A 166 1.78 -30.41 -6.20
CA ILE A 166 2.45 -31.57 -5.59
C ILE A 166 2.33 -31.58 -4.06
N LEU A 167 2.15 -30.40 -3.43
CA LEU A 167 1.97 -30.33 -1.97
C LEU A 167 0.67 -31.00 -1.52
N GLY A 168 -0.37 -31.02 -2.37
CA GLY A 168 -1.64 -31.70 -2.05
C GLY A 168 -1.55 -33.21 -1.98
N GLU A 169 -0.53 -33.80 -2.58
CA GLU A 169 -0.26 -35.25 -2.61
C GLU A 169 0.76 -35.71 -1.54
N ALA A 170 1.45 -34.72 -0.91
CA ALA A 170 2.50 -34.99 0.06
C ALA A 170 1.93 -35.33 1.45
N PRO A 171 2.60 -36.20 2.24
CA PRO A 171 2.30 -36.34 3.66
C PRO A 171 2.40 -35.04 4.39
N LYS A 172 1.51 -34.81 5.38
CA LYS A 172 1.48 -33.53 6.12
C LYS A 172 2.83 -33.13 6.74
N GLU A 173 3.61 -34.14 7.14
CA GLU A 173 4.94 -33.93 7.74
C GLU A 173 5.96 -33.40 6.74
N ASP A 174 5.82 -33.73 5.45
CA ASP A 174 6.74 -33.31 4.39
C ASP A 174 6.30 -32.04 3.68
N MET A 175 5.01 -31.71 3.72
CA MET A 175 4.42 -30.59 2.97
C MET A 175 5.12 -29.25 3.25
N MET A 176 5.38 -28.94 4.53
CA MET A 176 6.05 -27.67 4.90
C MET A 176 7.49 -27.62 4.37
N LYS A 177 8.21 -28.74 4.45
CA LYS A 177 9.58 -28.82 3.93
C LYS A 177 9.61 -28.66 2.42
N MET A 178 8.77 -29.39 1.70
CA MET A 178 8.67 -29.28 0.24
C MET A 178 8.31 -27.86 -0.21
N LYS A 179 7.36 -27.24 0.46
CA LYS A 179 6.98 -25.84 0.18
C LYS A 179 8.17 -24.88 0.37
N LYS A 180 8.90 -25.04 1.47
CA LYS A 180 10.10 -24.23 1.75
C LYS A 180 11.18 -24.46 0.68
N ASP A 181 11.38 -25.68 0.23
CA ASP A 181 12.37 -26.01 -0.82
C ASP A 181 12.01 -25.36 -2.16
N LEU A 182 10.73 -25.32 -2.55
CA LEU A 182 10.26 -24.60 -3.75
C LEU A 182 10.54 -23.10 -3.67
N TYR A 183 10.30 -22.47 -2.52
CA TYR A 183 10.65 -21.05 -2.34
C TYR A 183 12.17 -20.81 -2.39
N ILE A 184 12.98 -21.67 -1.75
CA ILE A 184 14.44 -21.57 -1.78
C ILE A 184 14.97 -21.64 -3.21
N GLU A 185 14.45 -22.58 -4.01
CA GLU A 185 14.82 -22.70 -5.41
C GLU A 185 14.47 -21.45 -6.20
N SER A 186 13.23 -20.95 -6.06
CA SER A 186 12.78 -19.72 -6.72
C SER A 186 13.62 -18.50 -6.36
N ILE A 187 14.01 -18.35 -5.08
CA ILE A 187 14.86 -17.27 -4.61
C ILE A 187 16.25 -17.34 -5.26
N LYS A 188 16.85 -18.55 -5.32
CA LYS A 188 18.19 -18.74 -5.94
C LYS A 188 18.18 -18.40 -7.43
N GLU A 189 17.12 -18.75 -8.15
CA GLU A 189 16.97 -18.46 -9.57
C GLU A 189 16.70 -16.98 -9.85
N SER A 190 16.31 -16.20 -8.82
CA SER A 190 15.97 -14.77 -8.96
C SER A 190 17.15 -13.82 -8.70
N LYS A 191 18.16 -14.27 -7.98
CA LYS A 191 19.40 -13.53 -7.72
C LYS A 191 20.36 -13.63 -8.88
#